data_0e61ccba07f9baa3d566d3eb403c02d9
#
_entry.id   0e61ccba07f9baa3d566d3eb403c02d9
#
_cell.length_a   1.000
_cell.length_b   1.000
_cell.length_c   1.000
_cell.angle_alpha   90.00
_cell.angle_beta   90.00
_cell.angle_gamma   90.00
#
_symmetry.space_group_name_H-M   'P 1'
#
loop_
_entity.id
_entity.type
_entity.pdbx_description
1 polymer ?
#
loop_
_entity_poly.entity_id
_entity_poly.type
_entity_poly.pdbx_seq_one_letter_code
_entity_poly.pdbx_strand_id
1 'polypeptide(L)'
;MISHNDPKFLFVHLPKNAGSSVTKVLANYIGVDREELRPQKYKFIYARDIPKVLDNKQDDYFIFSVVRNPWERTVSYFHYLQQIRQPPHNLDKNVKFSNWVRAGGHRGLQTQMSQLADKFPCSVSTHIDYIARLERLGEEWPKVCEKMGIQCDMMHDKKSKHQNYSDYYDQFTKDIIYKFYKNDVDCLNYEFNKE
;
A
#
# COMPACT_ATOMS: atom_id res chain seq x y z
N MET A 1 7.32 2.98 -6.15
CA MET A 1 7.49 2.06 -7.30
C MET A 1 8.87 1.47 -7.24
N ILE A 2 9.01 0.21 -7.59
CA ILE A 2 10.30 -0.47 -7.75
C ILE A 2 10.17 -1.33 -8.99
N SER A 3 11.12 -1.22 -9.91
CA SER A 3 11.21 -2.07 -11.08
C SER A 3 12.59 -2.69 -11.17
N HIS A 4 12.67 -3.89 -11.73
CA HIS A 4 13.90 -4.59 -12.00
C HIS A 4 13.82 -5.33 -13.34
N ASN A 5 14.95 -5.56 -13.98
CA ASN A 5 14.99 -6.10 -15.34
C ASN A 5 15.37 -7.59 -15.40
N ASP A 6 15.85 -8.15 -14.29
CA ASP A 6 16.20 -9.59 -14.22
C ASP A 6 16.13 -10.08 -12.75
N PRO A 7 15.02 -10.70 -12.34
CA PRO A 7 13.79 -10.90 -13.11
C PRO A 7 13.04 -9.59 -13.40
N LYS A 8 12.25 -9.57 -14.49
CA LYS A 8 11.47 -8.39 -14.86
C LYS A 8 10.24 -8.26 -13.99
N PHE A 9 10.21 -7.30 -13.09
CA PHE A 9 9.03 -6.99 -12.27
C PHE A 9 8.86 -5.48 -12.04
N LEU A 10 7.63 -5.11 -11.72
CA LEU A 10 7.26 -3.78 -11.25
C LEU A 10 6.39 -3.88 -10.00
N PHE A 11 6.86 -3.34 -8.89
CA PHE A 11 6.05 -3.18 -7.68
C PHE A 11 5.42 -1.79 -7.63
N VAL A 12 4.09 -1.75 -7.75
CA VAL A 12 3.29 -0.53 -7.59
C VAL A 12 3.09 -0.27 -6.10
N HIS A 13 3.90 0.62 -5.55
CA HIS A 13 3.92 0.90 -4.12
C HIS A 13 2.82 1.87 -3.71
N LEU A 14 1.82 1.38 -3.00
CA LEU A 14 0.80 2.18 -2.34
C LEU A 14 1.25 2.60 -0.94
N PRO A 15 1.05 3.88 -0.54
CA PRO A 15 1.41 4.33 0.81
C PRO A 15 0.70 3.54 1.90
N LYS A 16 1.42 3.17 2.96
CA LYS A 16 0.92 2.47 4.16
C LYS A 16 0.48 1.01 3.95
N ASN A 17 0.93 0.39 2.86
CA ASN A 17 0.66 -1.00 2.50
C ASN A 17 1.95 -1.86 2.53
N ALA A 18 2.71 -1.80 3.61
CA ALA A 18 3.99 -2.51 3.79
C ALA A 18 5.06 -2.29 2.71
N GLY A 19 4.95 -1.23 1.91
CA GLY A 19 5.90 -0.98 0.81
C GLY A 19 7.37 -0.90 1.26
N SER A 20 7.64 -0.47 2.50
CA SER A 20 9.00 -0.47 3.06
C SER A 20 9.54 -1.87 3.27
N SER A 21 8.71 -2.81 3.76
CA SER A 21 9.10 -4.20 3.98
C SER A 21 9.30 -4.93 2.65
N VAL A 22 8.36 -4.77 1.71
CA VAL A 22 8.49 -5.31 0.35
C VAL A 22 9.75 -4.79 -0.34
N THR A 23 10.00 -3.47 -0.28
CA THR A 23 11.21 -2.87 -0.85
C THR A 23 12.49 -3.48 -0.28
N LYS A 24 12.53 -3.68 1.05
CA LYS A 24 13.70 -4.25 1.73
C LYS A 24 13.96 -5.68 1.28
N VAL A 25 12.91 -6.50 1.18
CA VAL A 25 13.04 -7.90 0.72
C VAL A 25 13.54 -7.95 -0.72
N LEU A 26 12.95 -7.16 -1.60
CA LEU A 26 13.36 -7.10 -3.01
C LEU A 26 14.79 -6.57 -3.17
N ALA A 27 15.18 -5.53 -2.41
CA ALA A 27 16.54 -5.00 -2.42
C ALA A 27 17.56 -6.06 -2.01
N ASN A 28 17.28 -6.78 -0.92
CA ASN A 28 18.15 -7.86 -0.44
C ASN A 28 18.27 -8.99 -1.46
N TYR A 29 17.16 -9.35 -2.13
CA TYR A 29 17.18 -10.39 -3.17
C TYR A 29 18.04 -9.99 -4.37
N ILE A 30 17.91 -8.74 -4.83
CA ILE A 30 18.65 -8.22 -6.00
C ILE A 30 20.13 -7.94 -5.64
N GLY A 31 20.44 -7.83 -4.35
CA GLY A 31 21.81 -7.53 -3.88
C GLY A 31 22.17 -6.04 -4.00
N VAL A 32 21.19 -5.14 -3.96
CA VAL A 32 21.38 -3.69 -4.05
C VAL A 32 20.94 -2.99 -2.77
N ASP A 33 21.43 -1.77 -2.56
CA ASP A 33 20.92 -0.96 -1.45
C ASP A 33 19.46 -0.56 -1.71
N ARG A 34 18.67 -0.55 -0.66
CA ARG A 34 17.27 -0.12 -0.71
C ARG A 34 17.09 1.26 -1.34
N GLU A 35 18.04 2.17 -1.13
CA GLU A 35 17.99 3.53 -1.70
C GLU A 35 18.17 3.53 -3.22
N GLU A 36 18.93 2.57 -3.77
CA GLU A 36 19.11 2.42 -5.22
C GLU A 36 17.83 1.98 -5.93
N LEU A 37 16.98 1.20 -5.25
CA LEU A 37 15.68 0.77 -5.78
C LEU A 37 14.62 1.88 -5.77
N ARG A 38 14.89 3.02 -5.12
CA ARG A 38 13.96 4.15 -5.12
C ARG A 38 14.17 4.98 -6.37
N PRO A 39 13.28 4.92 -7.35
CA PRO A 39 13.40 5.78 -8.51
C PRO A 39 13.32 7.23 -8.05
N GLN A 40 14.32 8.02 -8.37
CA GLN A 40 14.38 9.45 -8.03
C GLN A 40 13.20 10.24 -8.63
N LYS A 41 12.62 9.74 -9.72
CA LYS A 41 11.59 10.45 -10.51
C LYS A 41 10.15 10.06 -10.17
N TYR A 42 9.89 8.82 -9.70
CA TYR A 42 8.51 8.31 -9.49
C TYR A 42 8.36 7.64 -8.12
N LYS A 43 8.12 8.42 -7.08
CA LYS A 43 7.90 7.87 -5.73
C LYS A 43 6.60 7.07 -5.63
N PHE A 44 5.55 7.55 -6.27
CA PHE A 44 4.26 6.89 -6.40
C PHE A 44 3.80 7.02 -7.84
N ILE A 45 3.32 5.93 -8.43
CA ILE A 45 2.72 5.92 -9.78
C ILE A 45 1.29 5.45 -9.68
N TYR A 46 0.50 5.90 -10.62
CA TYR A 46 -0.82 5.34 -10.88
C TYR A 46 -0.69 4.20 -11.89
N ALA A 47 -1.55 3.20 -11.80
CA ALA A 47 -1.52 2.08 -12.74
C ALA A 47 -1.62 2.54 -14.20
N ARG A 48 -2.40 3.58 -14.48
CA ARG A 48 -2.52 4.21 -15.79
C ARG A 48 -1.22 4.79 -16.37
N ASP A 49 -0.22 5.03 -15.51
CA ASP A 49 1.09 5.56 -15.93
C ASP A 49 2.11 4.46 -16.23
N ILE A 50 1.76 3.18 -15.97
CA ILE A 50 2.65 2.02 -16.15
C ILE A 50 3.22 1.95 -17.58
N PRO A 51 2.43 2.06 -18.65
CA PRO A 51 2.98 2.01 -20.01
C PRO A 51 4.06 3.07 -20.26
N LYS A 52 3.83 4.30 -19.79
CA LYS A 52 4.81 5.39 -19.90
C LYS A 52 6.08 5.13 -19.08
N VAL A 53 5.95 4.50 -17.93
CA VAL A 53 7.07 4.20 -17.02
C VAL A 53 7.95 3.09 -17.60
N LEU A 54 7.35 2.11 -18.26
CA LEU A 54 8.03 0.95 -18.84
C LEU A 54 8.26 1.09 -20.36
N ASP A 55 8.18 2.29 -20.91
CA ASP A 55 8.36 2.54 -22.35
C ASP A 55 7.50 1.61 -23.25
N ASN A 56 6.24 1.38 -22.83
CA ASN A 56 5.28 0.47 -23.46
C ASN A 56 5.72 -1.02 -23.48
N LYS A 57 6.59 -1.44 -22.57
CA LYS A 57 7.06 -2.83 -22.43
C LYS A 57 6.43 -3.52 -21.20
N GLN A 58 5.26 -3.07 -20.76
CA GLN A 58 4.60 -3.61 -19.55
C GLN A 58 4.32 -5.11 -19.64
N ASP A 59 4.05 -5.63 -20.83
CA ASP A 59 3.75 -7.05 -21.06
C ASP A 59 4.95 -7.97 -20.78
N ASP A 60 6.16 -7.40 -20.72
CA ASP A 60 7.39 -8.13 -20.35
C ASP A 60 7.59 -8.25 -18.84
N TYR A 61 6.83 -7.50 -18.03
CA TYR A 61 7.03 -7.38 -16.59
C TYR A 61 5.90 -8.07 -15.82
N PHE A 62 6.25 -8.74 -14.73
CA PHE A 62 5.27 -9.11 -13.71
C PHE A 62 4.98 -7.89 -12.84
N ILE A 63 3.76 -7.38 -12.89
CA ILE A 63 3.35 -6.14 -12.23
C ILE A 63 2.43 -6.45 -11.06
N PHE A 64 2.82 -6.04 -9.86
CA PHE A 64 2.04 -6.34 -8.67
C PHE A 64 1.93 -5.16 -7.70
N SER A 65 0.96 -5.26 -6.81
CA SER A 65 0.76 -4.32 -5.72
C SER A 65 0.36 -5.04 -4.43
N VAL A 66 0.45 -4.33 -3.31
CA VAL A 66 -0.07 -4.79 -2.02
C VAL A 66 -1.15 -3.82 -1.58
N VAL A 67 -2.32 -4.35 -1.23
CA VAL A 67 -3.45 -3.60 -0.68
C VAL A 67 -3.63 -3.90 0.82
N ARG A 68 -4.33 -3.03 1.50
CA ARG A 68 -4.61 -3.14 2.94
C ARG A 68 -6.03 -2.73 3.24
N ASN A 69 -6.62 -3.33 4.29
CA ASN A 69 -7.91 -2.92 4.83
C ASN A 69 -7.94 -1.40 5.06
N PRO A 70 -8.89 -0.65 4.47
CA PRO A 70 -8.90 0.81 4.52
C PRO A 70 -8.93 1.40 5.92
N TRP A 71 -9.62 0.77 6.86
CA TRP A 71 -9.67 1.21 8.25
C TRP A 71 -8.32 0.99 8.95
N GLU A 72 -7.71 -0.17 8.80
CA GLU A 72 -6.38 -0.46 9.34
C GLU A 72 -5.30 0.42 8.71
N ARG A 73 -5.40 0.67 7.40
CA ARG A 73 -4.53 1.57 6.66
C ARG A 73 -4.60 3.01 7.20
N THR A 74 -5.80 3.47 7.56
CA THR A 74 -6.02 4.80 8.15
C THR A 74 -5.37 4.92 9.52
N VAL A 75 -5.49 3.90 10.38
CA VAL A 75 -4.78 3.86 11.68
C VAL A 75 -3.26 3.89 11.47
N SER A 76 -2.75 3.11 10.54
CA SER A 76 -1.32 3.12 10.18
C SER A 76 -0.84 4.50 9.69
N TYR A 77 -1.68 5.23 8.97
CA TYR A 77 -1.36 6.59 8.51
C TYR A 77 -1.36 7.59 9.65
N PHE A 78 -2.35 7.52 10.54
CA PHE A 78 -2.42 8.35 11.74
C PHE A 78 -1.14 8.23 12.58
N HIS A 79 -0.71 7.01 12.92
CA HIS A 79 0.52 6.80 13.69
C HIS A 79 1.78 7.23 12.94
N TYR A 80 1.80 7.06 11.62
CA TYR A 80 2.90 7.56 10.81
C TYR A 80 3.04 9.08 10.92
N LEU A 81 1.93 9.83 10.86
CA LEU A 81 1.95 11.29 11.02
C LEU A 81 2.43 11.72 12.41
N GLN A 82 2.14 10.95 13.46
CA GLN A 82 2.64 11.20 14.81
C GLN A 82 4.14 10.90 14.97
N GLN A 83 4.73 10.11 14.08
CA GLN A 83 6.17 9.79 14.08
C GLN A 83 6.99 10.77 13.26
N ILE A 84 6.39 11.44 12.29
CA ILE A 84 7.08 12.45 11.48
C ILE A 84 7.40 13.66 12.36
N ARG A 85 8.68 14.08 12.35
CA ARG A 85 9.14 15.24 13.12
C ARG A 85 9.16 16.54 12.34
N GLN A 86 8.91 16.49 11.03
CA GLN A 86 9.02 17.66 10.14
C GLN A 86 7.66 18.25 9.79
N PRO A 87 7.43 19.56 10.06
CA PRO A 87 6.29 20.29 9.54
C PRO A 87 6.26 20.28 8.00
N PRO A 88 5.10 20.42 7.36
CA PRO A 88 3.75 20.59 7.94
C PRO A 88 3.02 19.26 8.18
N HIS A 89 3.69 18.11 8.02
CA HIS A 89 3.04 16.80 8.02
C HIS A 89 3.06 16.09 9.38
N ASN A 90 3.62 16.73 10.41
CA ASN A 90 3.64 16.19 11.76
C ASN A 90 2.30 16.36 12.47
N LEU A 91 1.85 15.30 13.10
CA LEU A 91 0.66 15.31 13.96
C LEU A 91 1.09 15.25 15.43
N ASP A 92 0.51 16.14 16.26
CA ASP A 92 0.76 16.12 17.70
C ASP A 92 0.33 14.75 18.28
N LYS A 93 1.19 14.19 19.14
CA LYS A 93 0.96 12.88 19.78
C LYS A 93 -0.25 12.85 20.70
N ASN A 94 -0.68 14.01 21.20
CA ASN A 94 -1.85 14.14 22.08
C ASN A 94 -3.17 14.16 21.31
N VAL A 95 -3.14 14.29 19.98
CA VAL A 95 -4.35 14.26 19.16
C VAL A 95 -4.94 12.85 19.18
N LYS A 96 -6.21 12.75 19.58
CA LYS A 96 -6.97 11.49 19.53
C LYS A 96 -7.35 11.14 18.09
N PHE A 97 -7.29 9.87 17.74
CA PHE A 97 -7.64 9.35 16.42
C PHE A 97 -9.03 9.81 15.95
N SER A 98 -10.04 9.67 16.82
CA SER A 98 -11.42 10.07 16.49
C SER A 98 -11.54 11.56 16.14
N ASN A 99 -10.85 12.44 16.86
CA ASN A 99 -10.84 13.88 16.57
C ASN A 99 -10.15 14.17 15.25
N TRP A 100 -9.02 13.50 14.97
CA TRP A 100 -8.30 13.64 13.72
C TRP A 100 -9.13 13.18 12.51
N VAL A 101 -9.86 12.06 12.62
CA VAL A 101 -10.78 11.60 11.57
C VAL A 101 -11.91 12.59 11.35
N ARG A 102 -12.55 13.10 12.41
CA ARG A 102 -13.63 14.10 12.37
C ARG A 102 -13.17 15.40 11.72
N ALA A 103 -11.93 15.81 11.96
CA ALA A 103 -11.30 16.96 11.32
C ALA A 103 -10.88 16.74 9.86
N GLY A 104 -11.11 15.54 9.31
CA GLY A 104 -10.79 15.22 7.92
C GLY A 104 -9.33 14.83 7.66
N GLY A 105 -8.53 14.55 8.69
CA GLY A 105 -7.12 14.21 8.55
C GLY A 105 -6.84 12.97 7.70
N HIS A 106 -7.78 12.02 7.64
CA HIS A 106 -7.72 10.82 6.79
C HIS A 106 -7.64 11.15 5.29
N ARG A 107 -8.10 12.33 4.86
CA ARG A 107 -8.11 12.75 3.45
C ARG A 107 -6.71 13.00 2.87
N GLY A 108 -5.70 13.14 3.72
CA GLY A 108 -4.30 13.21 3.28
C GLY A 108 -3.74 11.91 2.70
N LEU A 109 -4.47 10.79 2.82
CA LEU A 109 -4.10 9.51 2.26
C LEU A 109 -5.04 9.14 1.10
N GLN A 110 -4.51 9.12 -0.11
CA GLN A 110 -5.27 8.77 -1.32
C GLN A 110 -5.87 7.37 -1.23
N THR A 111 -7.02 7.14 -1.89
CA THR A 111 -7.63 5.81 -2.00
C THR A 111 -6.74 4.86 -2.79
N GLN A 112 -6.80 3.57 -2.51
CA GLN A 112 -6.01 2.57 -3.21
C GLN A 112 -6.51 2.42 -4.65
N MET A 113 -7.82 2.38 -4.83
CA MET A 113 -8.43 2.28 -6.16
C MET A 113 -8.11 3.47 -7.07
N SER A 114 -7.93 4.68 -6.52
CA SER A 114 -7.50 5.83 -7.34
C SER A 114 -6.12 5.64 -7.97
N GLN A 115 -5.28 4.79 -7.36
CA GLN A 115 -3.92 4.48 -7.84
C GLN A 115 -3.86 3.20 -8.67
N LEU A 116 -4.76 2.24 -8.42
CA LEU A 116 -4.77 0.93 -9.07
C LEU A 116 -5.70 0.84 -10.29
N ALA A 117 -6.62 1.78 -10.45
CA ALA A 117 -7.61 1.74 -11.52
C ALA A 117 -7.16 2.54 -12.75
N ASP A 118 -7.48 2.03 -13.94
CA ASP A 118 -7.40 2.77 -15.19
C ASP A 118 -8.60 3.69 -15.35
N LYS A 119 -9.78 3.16 -15.02
CA LYS A 119 -11.06 3.88 -15.04
C LYS A 119 -11.77 3.71 -13.70
N PHE A 120 -12.12 4.82 -13.09
CA PHE A 120 -12.87 4.84 -11.85
C PHE A 120 -14.34 4.41 -12.09
N PRO A 121 -15.04 3.66 -11.16
CA PRO A 121 -14.65 3.43 -9.77
C PRO A 121 -14.04 2.04 -9.44
N CYS A 122 -14.27 0.99 -10.22
CA CYS A 122 -13.99 -0.38 -9.75
C CYS A 122 -13.25 -1.29 -10.73
N SER A 123 -12.62 -0.74 -11.75
CA SER A 123 -11.81 -1.55 -12.66
C SER A 123 -10.33 -1.42 -12.29
N VAL A 124 -9.79 -2.44 -11.63
CA VAL A 124 -8.34 -2.56 -11.48
C VAL A 124 -7.71 -2.54 -12.87
N SER A 125 -6.60 -1.85 -13.02
CA SER A 125 -5.88 -1.78 -14.28
C SER A 125 -5.52 -3.17 -14.80
N THR A 126 -5.72 -3.38 -16.09
CA THR A 126 -5.30 -4.60 -16.80
C THR A 126 -3.78 -4.78 -16.82
N HIS A 127 -3.02 -3.73 -16.48
CA HIS A 127 -1.57 -3.80 -16.35
C HIS A 127 -1.09 -4.39 -15.02
N ILE A 128 -1.99 -4.68 -14.07
CA ILE A 128 -1.62 -5.27 -12.77
C ILE A 128 -1.95 -6.74 -12.79
N ASP A 129 -0.92 -7.58 -12.75
CA ASP A 129 -1.04 -9.04 -12.79
C ASP A 129 -1.46 -9.63 -11.45
N TYR A 130 -1.10 -8.98 -10.33
CA TYR A 130 -1.37 -9.53 -9.01
C TYR A 130 -1.56 -8.44 -7.94
N ILE A 131 -2.58 -8.65 -7.10
CA ILE A 131 -2.82 -7.81 -5.91
C ILE A 131 -2.77 -8.71 -4.67
N ALA A 132 -1.73 -8.55 -3.88
CA ALA A 132 -1.60 -9.23 -2.59
C ALA A 132 -2.30 -8.43 -1.48
N ARG A 133 -2.87 -9.12 -0.50
CA ARG A 133 -3.43 -8.50 0.71
C ARG A 133 -2.39 -8.47 1.82
N LEU A 134 -2.19 -7.33 2.45
CA LEU A 134 -1.23 -7.20 3.55
C LEU A 134 -1.59 -8.09 4.73
N GLU A 135 -2.87 -8.22 5.04
CA GLU A 135 -3.40 -9.02 6.14
C GLU A 135 -3.01 -10.51 6.01
N ARG A 136 -2.83 -10.96 4.77
CA ARG A 136 -2.44 -12.33 4.43
C ARG A 136 -1.09 -12.41 3.72
N LEU A 137 -0.23 -11.42 3.93
CA LEU A 137 1.01 -11.30 3.16
C LEU A 137 1.94 -12.51 3.34
N GLY A 138 1.90 -13.19 4.49
CA GLY A 138 2.64 -14.44 4.70
C GLY A 138 2.23 -15.57 3.75
N GLU A 139 0.95 -15.64 3.37
CA GLU A 139 0.41 -16.61 2.41
C GLU A 139 0.52 -16.12 0.96
N GLU A 140 0.41 -14.80 0.77
CA GLU A 140 0.40 -14.18 -0.55
C GLU A 140 1.82 -13.99 -1.12
N TRP A 141 2.82 -13.78 -0.25
CA TRP A 141 4.18 -13.49 -0.68
C TRP A 141 4.85 -14.65 -1.44
N PRO A 142 4.72 -15.92 -1.02
CA PRO A 142 5.24 -17.04 -1.81
C PRO A 142 4.68 -17.07 -3.23
N LYS A 143 3.40 -16.74 -3.43
CA LYS A 143 2.78 -16.67 -4.75
C LYS A 143 3.35 -15.53 -5.61
N VAL A 144 3.65 -14.39 -4.98
CA VAL A 144 4.32 -13.26 -5.64
C VAL A 144 5.72 -13.68 -6.07
N CYS A 145 6.48 -14.33 -5.19
CA CYS A 145 7.82 -14.83 -5.52
C CYS A 145 7.81 -15.87 -6.65
N GLU A 146 6.87 -16.83 -6.61
CA GLU A 146 6.70 -17.83 -7.67
C GLU A 146 6.45 -17.15 -9.03
N LYS A 147 5.54 -16.18 -9.08
CA LYS A 147 5.23 -15.43 -10.32
C LYS A 147 6.39 -14.58 -10.83
N MET A 148 7.25 -14.12 -9.95
CA MET A 148 8.50 -13.42 -10.32
C MET A 148 9.62 -14.40 -10.73
N GLY A 149 9.46 -15.71 -10.51
CA GLY A 149 10.54 -16.69 -10.71
C GLY A 149 11.69 -16.58 -9.71
N ILE A 150 11.41 -16.09 -8.48
CA ILE A 150 12.41 -15.87 -7.43
C ILE A 150 12.10 -16.68 -6.17
N GLN A 151 13.14 -16.92 -5.37
CA GLN A 151 13.00 -17.48 -4.02
C GLN A 151 13.42 -16.42 -3.02
N CYS A 152 12.45 -15.84 -2.31
CA CYS A 152 12.71 -14.89 -1.25
C CYS A 152 11.64 -14.97 -0.16
N ASP A 153 12.09 -15.01 1.09
CA ASP A 153 11.21 -15.03 2.24
C ASP A 153 10.85 -13.60 2.66
N MET A 154 9.57 -13.39 3.00
CA MET A 154 9.22 -12.16 3.70
C MET A 154 9.91 -12.16 5.06
N MET A 155 10.80 -11.20 5.25
CA MET A 155 11.29 -10.94 6.60
C MET A 155 10.07 -10.58 7.46
N HIS A 156 9.86 -11.34 8.55
CA HIS A 156 8.88 -10.99 9.58
C HIS A 156 9.30 -9.67 10.23
N ASP A 157 9.06 -8.57 9.51
CA ASP A 157 9.14 -7.25 10.13
C ASP A 157 8.07 -7.22 11.22
N LYS A 158 8.53 -6.94 12.41
CA LYS A 158 7.75 -6.86 13.64
C LYS A 158 6.39 -6.26 13.34
N LYS A 159 5.32 -7.04 13.52
CA LYS A 159 3.96 -6.49 13.61
C LYS A 159 4.07 -5.24 14.50
N SER A 160 3.68 -4.10 14.00
CA SER A 160 3.66 -2.89 14.79
C SER A 160 2.85 -3.22 16.06
N LYS A 161 3.41 -2.93 17.24
CA LYS A 161 2.76 -3.16 18.56
C LYS A 161 1.58 -2.19 18.73
N HIS A 162 0.61 -2.24 17.82
CA HIS A 162 -0.61 -1.46 17.92
C HIS A 162 -1.72 -2.34 18.51
N GLN A 163 -2.61 -1.72 19.28
CA GLN A 163 -3.91 -2.27 19.61
C GLN A 163 -4.62 -2.66 18.31
N ASN A 164 -5.59 -3.55 18.38
CA ASN A 164 -6.40 -3.89 17.21
C ASN A 164 -6.93 -2.58 16.60
N TYR A 165 -6.87 -2.44 15.29
CA TYR A 165 -7.31 -1.21 14.62
C TYR A 165 -8.77 -0.88 14.94
N SER A 166 -9.61 -1.89 15.21
CA SER A 166 -11.01 -1.69 15.57
C SER A 166 -11.21 -0.87 16.85
N ASP A 167 -10.25 -0.92 17.78
CA ASP A 167 -10.33 -0.23 19.06
C ASP A 167 -10.20 1.31 18.92
N TYR A 168 -9.73 1.76 17.77
CA TYR A 168 -9.63 3.20 17.45
C TYR A 168 -10.93 3.84 17.00
N TYR A 169 -11.93 3.01 16.60
CA TYR A 169 -13.14 3.47 15.92
C TYR A 169 -14.36 3.49 16.83
N ASP A 170 -15.09 4.59 16.79
CA ASP A 170 -16.50 4.62 17.09
C ASP A 170 -17.33 4.43 15.80
N GLN A 171 -18.64 4.21 15.93
CA GLN A 171 -19.50 3.99 14.76
C GLN A 171 -19.43 5.16 13.77
N PHE A 172 -19.38 6.39 14.26
CA PHE A 172 -19.34 7.58 13.43
C PHE A 172 -18.04 7.69 12.61
N THR A 173 -16.89 7.45 13.22
CA THR A 173 -15.59 7.47 12.53
C THR A 173 -15.43 6.30 11.57
N LYS A 174 -15.97 5.13 11.90
CA LYS A 174 -16.07 3.98 11.00
C LYS A 174 -16.83 4.34 9.72
N ASP A 175 -17.98 5.01 9.84
CA ASP A 175 -18.81 5.40 8.71
C ASP A 175 -18.16 6.51 7.86
N ILE A 176 -17.43 7.45 8.48
CA ILE A 176 -16.62 8.44 7.75
C ILE A 176 -15.60 7.76 6.86
N ILE A 177 -14.84 6.80 7.40
CA ILE A 177 -13.81 6.09 6.64
C ILE A 177 -14.44 5.24 5.56
N TYR A 178 -15.53 4.53 5.84
CA TYR A 178 -16.26 3.79 4.82
C TYR A 178 -16.67 4.69 3.64
N LYS A 179 -17.31 5.84 3.93
CA LYS A 179 -17.76 6.78 2.90
C LYS A 179 -16.62 7.30 2.04
N PHE A 180 -15.48 7.63 2.66
CA PHE A 180 -14.33 8.17 1.94
C PHE A 180 -13.61 7.10 1.10
N TYR A 181 -13.44 5.89 1.64
CA TYR A 181 -12.77 4.78 0.97
C TYR A 181 -13.75 3.76 0.37
N LYS A 182 -14.99 4.18 0.07
CA LYS A 182 -16.04 3.28 -0.41
C LYS A 182 -15.59 2.41 -1.58
N ASN A 183 -14.88 2.98 -2.55
CA ASN A 183 -14.39 2.21 -3.69
C ASN A 183 -13.29 1.20 -3.31
N ASP A 184 -12.42 1.53 -2.36
CA ASP A 184 -11.43 0.57 -1.85
C ASP A 184 -12.15 -0.59 -1.13
N VAL A 185 -13.17 -0.29 -0.34
CA VAL A 185 -13.96 -1.29 0.39
C VAL A 185 -14.70 -2.21 -0.58
N ASP A 186 -15.47 -1.64 -1.49
CA ASP A 186 -16.36 -2.38 -2.37
C ASP A 186 -15.57 -3.17 -3.44
N CYS A 187 -14.60 -2.52 -4.09
CA CYS A 187 -13.88 -3.13 -5.22
C CYS A 187 -12.81 -4.12 -4.78
N LEU A 188 -12.23 -3.93 -3.60
CA LEU A 188 -11.26 -4.86 -3.03
C LEU A 188 -11.90 -5.83 -2.03
N ASN A 189 -13.23 -5.79 -1.87
CA ASN A 189 -14.01 -6.66 -1.01
C ASN A 189 -13.47 -6.72 0.44
N TYR A 190 -13.34 -5.55 1.06
CA TYR A 190 -12.98 -5.41 2.46
C TYR A 190 -14.20 -5.23 3.36
N GLU A 191 -14.11 -5.77 4.55
CA GLU A 191 -15.08 -5.56 5.62
C GLU A 191 -14.39 -5.05 6.88
N PHE A 192 -15.11 -4.33 7.74
CA PHE A 192 -14.61 -3.95 9.05
C PHE A 192 -14.57 -5.17 9.97
N ASN A 193 -13.45 -5.43 10.66
CA ASN A 193 -13.20 -6.60 11.53
C ASN A 193 -13.20 -7.97 10.85
N LYS A 194 -13.16 -8.03 9.52
CA LYS A 194 -12.94 -9.28 8.81
C LYS A 194 -11.49 -9.34 8.35
N GLU A 195 -10.73 -10.29 8.90
CA GLU A 195 -9.37 -10.64 8.46
C GLU A 195 -9.40 -11.48 7.19
#